data_75cf5f042dd25c7c7cf49f2e1ccd2419
#
_entry.id   75cf5f042dd25c7c7cf49f2e1ccd2419
#
_cell.length_a   1.000
_cell.length_b   1.000
_cell.length_c   1.000
_cell.angle_alpha   90.00
_cell.angle_beta   90.00
_cell.angle_gamma   90.00
#
_symmetry.space_group_name_H-M   'P 1'
#
loop_
_entity.id
_entity.type
_entity.pdbx_description
1 polymer ?
#
loop_
_entity_poly.entity_id
_entity_poly.type
_entity_poly.pdbx_seq_one_letter_code
_entity_poly.pdbx_strand_id
1 'polypeptide(L)'
;CEEAGERYEKLYHEDVMEKLELLFVGKEGYHQFRYRYWQILTDLLAESFYQNCNDWCVRYGKRYTAHLKAEENLFFQTSCSGSVCWNLKNVNVPAVDALERYPGNHYYPVIASTLAKQFYDGESLAEALGGSGWGLSPENLENYVDWLAGSGINNMVFHLWQYNRSSASVRDWPPNIPMGLTWRKSGVISPAMIY
;
A
#
# COMPACT_ATOMS: atom_id res chain seq x y z
N CYS A 1 -2.76 -22.93 -3.44
CA CYS A 1 -4.13 -22.70 -3.01
C CYS A 1 -5.07 -23.43 -3.94
N GLU A 2 -5.93 -24.26 -3.38
CA GLU A 2 -6.89 -25.11 -4.10
C GLU A 2 -7.77 -24.28 -5.04
N GLU A 3 -8.37 -23.21 -4.54
CA GLU A 3 -9.24 -22.31 -5.30
C GLU A 3 -8.56 -21.69 -6.55
N ALA A 4 -7.27 -21.35 -6.46
CA ALA A 4 -6.54 -20.84 -7.60
C ALA A 4 -6.34 -21.89 -8.70
N GLY A 5 -6.12 -23.14 -8.30
CA GLY A 5 -6.03 -24.30 -9.21
C GLY A 5 -7.36 -24.55 -9.91
N GLU A 6 -8.44 -24.63 -9.15
CA GLU A 6 -9.80 -24.83 -9.67
C GLU A 6 -10.21 -23.72 -10.64
N ARG A 7 -9.91 -22.46 -10.31
CA ARG A 7 -10.19 -21.32 -11.17
C ARG A 7 -9.35 -21.33 -12.45
N TYR A 8 -8.09 -21.74 -12.34
CA TYR A 8 -7.20 -21.89 -13.49
C TYR A 8 -7.73 -22.95 -14.46
N GLU A 9 -8.04 -24.15 -13.96
CA GLU A 9 -8.59 -25.25 -14.74
C GLU A 9 -9.91 -24.88 -15.41
N LYS A 10 -10.80 -24.21 -14.67
CA LYS A 10 -12.09 -23.74 -15.22
C LYS A 10 -11.93 -22.74 -16.35
N LEU A 11 -10.96 -21.84 -16.28
CA LEU A 11 -10.77 -20.77 -17.27
C LEU A 11 -9.97 -21.21 -18.48
N TYR A 12 -8.99 -22.07 -18.27
CA TYR A 12 -8.00 -22.39 -19.32
C TYR A 12 -8.02 -23.87 -19.74
N HIS A 13 -8.81 -24.70 -19.05
CA HIS A 13 -8.91 -26.14 -19.31
C HIS A 13 -7.57 -26.87 -19.23
N GLU A 14 -6.74 -26.45 -18.31
CA GLU A 14 -5.37 -26.95 -18.08
C GLU A 14 -5.17 -27.15 -16.58
N ASP A 15 -4.50 -28.25 -16.18
CA ASP A 15 -4.12 -28.46 -14.80
C ASP A 15 -2.93 -27.55 -14.43
N VAL A 16 -3.14 -26.68 -13.44
CA VAL A 16 -2.09 -25.77 -12.96
C VAL A 16 -0.90 -26.54 -12.36
N MET A 17 -1.14 -27.69 -11.76
CA MET A 17 -0.12 -28.48 -11.09
C MET A 17 0.92 -29.04 -12.06
N GLU A 18 0.52 -29.40 -13.27
CA GLU A 18 1.42 -29.86 -14.32
C GLU A 18 2.36 -28.76 -14.84
N LYS A 19 2.03 -27.51 -14.60
CA LYS A 19 2.75 -26.33 -15.13
C LYS A 19 3.42 -25.48 -14.06
N LEU A 20 3.35 -25.85 -12.78
CA LEU A 20 3.90 -25.04 -11.68
C LEU A 20 5.39 -24.74 -11.82
N GLU A 21 6.15 -25.65 -12.43
CA GLU A 21 7.59 -25.40 -12.70
C GLU A 21 7.82 -24.13 -13.53
N LEU A 22 6.87 -23.76 -14.41
CA LEU A 22 6.97 -22.57 -15.26
C LEU A 22 6.95 -21.25 -14.47
N LEU A 23 6.56 -21.27 -13.20
CA LEU A 23 6.72 -20.12 -12.32
C LEU A 23 8.19 -19.80 -12.04
N PHE A 24 9.06 -20.79 -12.10
CA PHE A 24 10.45 -20.69 -11.69
C PHE A 24 11.43 -20.83 -12.86
N VAL A 25 11.04 -21.57 -13.89
CA VAL A 25 11.90 -21.91 -15.02
C VAL A 25 11.39 -21.28 -16.32
N GLY A 26 12.30 -20.72 -17.12
CA GLY A 26 11.99 -20.11 -18.42
C GLY A 26 11.94 -21.14 -19.55
N LYS A 27 10.93 -22.01 -19.55
CA LYS A 27 10.64 -22.96 -20.64
C LYS A 27 9.58 -22.41 -21.58
N GLU A 28 9.34 -23.08 -22.69
CA GLU A 28 8.27 -22.70 -23.64
C GLU A 28 6.92 -22.49 -22.92
N GLY A 29 6.22 -21.41 -23.27
CA GLY A 29 4.91 -21.07 -22.70
C GLY A 29 4.92 -20.42 -21.30
N TYR A 30 6.08 -20.24 -20.65
CA TYR A 30 6.14 -19.72 -19.29
C TYR A 30 5.57 -18.30 -19.13
N HIS A 31 5.72 -17.42 -20.11
CA HIS A 31 5.18 -16.06 -20.06
C HIS A 31 3.65 -16.07 -19.93
N GLN A 32 2.99 -16.84 -20.80
CA GLN A 32 1.54 -16.96 -20.79
C GLN A 32 1.03 -17.61 -19.50
N PHE A 33 1.71 -18.66 -19.03
CA PHE A 33 1.35 -19.32 -17.79
C PHE A 33 1.46 -18.37 -16.58
N ARG A 34 2.60 -17.67 -16.45
CA ARG A 34 2.80 -16.70 -15.37
C ARG A 34 1.77 -15.58 -15.42
N TYR A 35 1.48 -15.01 -16.57
CA TYR A 35 0.45 -14.00 -16.72
C TYR A 35 -0.90 -14.49 -16.22
N ARG A 36 -1.37 -15.64 -16.68
CA ARG A 36 -2.64 -16.26 -16.29
C ARG A 36 -2.69 -16.56 -14.79
N TYR A 37 -1.62 -17.13 -14.26
CA TYR A 37 -1.51 -17.48 -12.84
C TYR A 37 -1.59 -16.25 -11.93
N TRP A 38 -0.80 -15.23 -12.22
CA TRP A 38 -0.81 -13.99 -11.44
C TRP A 38 -2.10 -13.20 -11.61
N GLN A 39 -2.75 -13.26 -12.75
CA GLN A 39 -4.08 -12.67 -12.95
C GLN A 39 -5.10 -13.31 -12.00
N ILE A 40 -5.14 -14.65 -11.95
CA ILE A 40 -6.05 -15.37 -11.05
C ILE A 40 -5.78 -15.04 -9.58
N LEU A 41 -4.52 -15.01 -9.15
CA LEU A 41 -4.18 -14.64 -7.78
C LEU A 41 -4.59 -13.21 -7.45
N THR A 42 -4.41 -12.30 -8.39
CA THR A 42 -4.84 -10.90 -8.24
C THR A 42 -6.36 -10.81 -8.08
N ASP A 43 -7.13 -11.50 -8.94
CA ASP A 43 -8.59 -11.50 -8.88
C ASP A 43 -9.09 -12.09 -7.56
N LEU A 44 -8.53 -13.22 -7.15
CA LEU A 44 -8.89 -13.87 -5.89
C LEU A 44 -8.60 -12.98 -4.68
N LEU A 45 -7.46 -12.30 -4.64
CA LEU A 45 -7.11 -11.38 -3.57
C LEU A 45 -8.06 -10.17 -3.55
N ALA A 46 -8.34 -9.60 -4.71
CA ALA A 46 -9.26 -8.48 -4.83
C ALA A 46 -10.67 -8.82 -4.34
N GLU A 47 -11.20 -9.96 -4.78
CA GLU A 47 -12.54 -10.42 -4.44
C GLU A 47 -12.66 -10.87 -2.97
N SER A 48 -11.76 -11.77 -2.53
CA SER A 48 -11.88 -12.42 -1.22
C SER A 48 -11.47 -11.49 -0.05
N PHE A 49 -10.61 -10.53 -0.27
CA PHE A 49 -10.12 -9.66 0.79
C PHE A 49 -10.61 -8.21 0.61
N TYR A 50 -10.14 -7.50 -0.42
CA TYR A 50 -10.40 -6.05 -0.53
C TYR A 50 -11.88 -5.75 -0.72
N GLN A 51 -12.53 -6.38 -1.68
CA GLN A 51 -13.95 -6.18 -1.94
C GLN A 51 -14.79 -6.64 -0.74
N ASN A 52 -14.50 -7.80 -0.18
CA ASN A 52 -15.25 -8.32 0.97
C ASN A 52 -15.14 -7.40 2.21
N CYS A 53 -13.96 -6.87 2.51
CA CYS A 53 -13.77 -5.90 3.59
C CYS A 53 -14.52 -4.60 3.28
N ASN A 54 -14.45 -4.11 2.06
CA ASN A 54 -15.16 -2.91 1.62
C ASN A 54 -16.67 -3.06 1.76
N ASP A 55 -17.23 -4.16 1.26
CA ASP A 55 -18.66 -4.44 1.32
C ASP A 55 -19.16 -4.54 2.77
N TRP A 56 -18.34 -5.14 3.64
CA TRP A 56 -18.64 -5.17 5.06
C TRP A 56 -18.68 -3.75 5.66
N CYS A 57 -17.67 -2.93 5.40
CA CYS A 57 -17.61 -1.55 5.89
C CYS A 57 -18.81 -0.73 5.39
N VAL A 58 -19.13 -0.80 4.10
CA VAL A 58 -20.27 -0.10 3.50
C VAL A 58 -21.59 -0.51 4.15
N ARG A 59 -21.78 -1.80 4.38
CA ARG A 59 -22.98 -2.33 5.07
C ARG A 59 -23.21 -1.70 6.44
N TYR A 60 -22.14 -1.36 7.14
CA TYR A 60 -22.21 -0.72 8.47
C TYR A 60 -21.99 0.79 8.43
N GLY A 61 -22.13 1.42 7.27
CA GLY A 61 -21.97 2.88 7.11
C GLY A 61 -20.57 3.37 7.41
N LYS A 62 -19.56 2.54 7.16
CA LYS A 62 -18.14 2.85 7.32
C LYS A 62 -17.45 2.89 5.97
N ARG A 63 -16.33 3.61 5.91
CA ARG A 63 -15.43 3.59 4.75
C ARG A 63 -14.25 2.68 5.06
N TYR A 64 -13.80 2.00 4.03
CA TYR A 64 -12.64 1.12 4.09
C TYR A 64 -11.43 1.82 3.47
N THR A 65 -10.32 1.79 4.16
CA THR A 65 -9.02 2.20 3.62
C THR A 65 -8.03 1.05 3.73
N ALA A 66 -7.20 0.91 2.74
CA ALA A 66 -6.12 -0.08 2.73
C ALA A 66 -5.03 0.36 1.76
N HIS A 67 -3.80 0.00 2.09
CA HIS A 67 -2.65 0.01 1.21
C HIS A 67 -2.13 -1.43 1.02
N LEU A 68 -1.18 -1.61 0.14
CA LEU A 68 -0.55 -2.88 -0.13
C LEU A 68 0.90 -2.87 0.37
N LYS A 69 1.64 -3.90 -0.01
CA LYS A 69 3.08 -3.99 0.27
C LYS A 69 3.86 -3.84 -1.03
N ALA A 70 4.98 -3.11 -0.95
CA ALA A 70 5.94 -2.96 -2.05
C ALA A 70 5.35 -2.29 -3.30
N GLU A 71 4.52 -1.28 -3.08
CA GLU A 71 3.76 -0.58 -4.13
C GLU A 71 4.66 0.24 -5.06
N GLU A 72 5.81 0.65 -4.59
CA GLU A 72 6.79 1.48 -5.28
C GLU A 72 7.48 0.79 -6.47
N ASN A 73 7.36 -0.53 -6.57
CA ASN A 73 8.03 -1.31 -7.61
C ASN A 73 7.12 -2.38 -8.22
N LEU A 74 6.94 -2.33 -9.55
CA LEU A 74 6.03 -3.22 -10.28
C LEU A 74 6.34 -4.71 -10.11
N PHE A 75 7.61 -5.09 -10.03
CA PHE A 75 8.00 -6.48 -9.83
C PHE A 75 7.60 -6.96 -8.44
N PHE A 76 7.90 -6.17 -7.42
CA PHE A 76 7.54 -6.51 -6.05
C PHE A 76 6.03 -6.44 -5.81
N GLN A 77 5.31 -5.50 -6.41
CA GLN A 77 3.85 -5.49 -6.39
C GLN A 77 3.29 -6.84 -6.84
N THR A 78 3.69 -7.27 -8.04
CA THR A 78 3.18 -8.52 -8.63
C THR A 78 3.47 -9.71 -7.75
N SER A 79 4.69 -9.81 -7.21
CA SER A 79 5.09 -10.93 -6.35
C SER A 79 4.44 -10.93 -4.96
N CYS A 80 4.07 -9.76 -4.43
CA CYS A 80 3.46 -9.63 -3.10
C CYS A 80 1.92 -9.62 -3.14
N SER A 81 1.34 -8.91 -4.10
CA SER A 81 -0.08 -8.58 -4.07
C SER A 81 -0.77 -8.62 -5.44
N GLY A 82 -0.05 -8.96 -6.49
CA GLY A 82 -0.56 -8.86 -7.86
C GLY A 82 -0.65 -7.40 -8.31
N SER A 83 -1.79 -6.97 -8.84
CA SER A 83 -1.97 -5.60 -9.32
C SER A 83 -2.50 -4.69 -8.21
N VAL A 84 -1.74 -3.66 -7.85
CA VAL A 84 -2.18 -2.61 -6.91
C VAL A 84 -3.44 -1.93 -7.41
N CYS A 85 -3.50 -1.56 -8.69
CA CYS A 85 -4.68 -0.93 -9.27
C CYS A 85 -5.94 -1.81 -9.15
N TRP A 86 -5.78 -3.11 -9.39
CA TRP A 86 -6.90 -4.04 -9.35
C TRP A 86 -7.43 -4.27 -7.93
N ASN A 87 -6.55 -4.27 -6.95
CA ASN A 87 -6.92 -4.41 -5.55
C ASN A 87 -7.53 -3.10 -5.00
N LEU A 88 -6.84 -1.97 -5.19
CA LEU A 88 -7.27 -0.69 -4.62
C LEU A 88 -8.52 -0.10 -5.27
N LYS A 89 -8.90 -0.52 -6.48
CA LYS A 89 -10.21 -0.13 -7.06
C LYS A 89 -11.41 -0.62 -6.22
N ASN A 90 -11.20 -1.58 -5.32
CA ASN A 90 -12.21 -2.10 -4.41
C ASN A 90 -12.12 -1.50 -2.99
N VAL A 91 -11.42 -0.38 -2.83
CA VAL A 91 -11.19 0.27 -1.53
C VAL A 91 -11.74 1.69 -1.59
N ASN A 92 -12.70 2.05 -0.71
CA ASN A 92 -13.36 3.36 -0.75
C ASN A 92 -12.38 4.54 -0.64
N VAL A 93 -11.35 4.39 0.19
CA VAL A 93 -10.27 5.36 0.35
C VAL A 93 -8.96 4.65 0.00
N PRO A 94 -8.59 4.60 -1.30
CA PRO A 94 -7.33 3.99 -1.71
C PRO A 94 -6.16 4.63 -1.00
N ALA A 95 -5.27 3.80 -0.44
CA ALA A 95 -4.12 4.27 0.30
C ALA A 95 -2.81 3.71 -0.26
N VAL A 96 -1.71 4.30 0.21
CA VAL A 96 -0.35 3.83 -0.08
C VAL A 96 0.49 3.81 1.20
N ASP A 97 1.45 2.91 1.24
CA ASP A 97 2.48 2.83 2.27
C ASP A 97 3.70 3.66 1.83
N ALA A 98 3.72 4.92 2.23
CA ALA A 98 4.75 5.89 1.86
C ALA A 98 5.76 6.07 3.00
N LEU A 99 6.62 5.08 3.15
CA LEU A 99 7.65 5.04 4.20
C LEU A 99 8.88 5.87 3.81
N GLU A 100 9.85 5.93 4.74
CA GLU A 100 11.13 6.63 4.58
C GLU A 100 11.05 8.16 4.78
N ARG A 101 12.15 8.86 4.46
CA ARG A 101 12.28 10.30 4.73
C ARG A 101 12.43 11.17 3.48
N TYR A 102 12.59 10.54 2.34
CA TYR A 102 12.78 11.23 1.08
C TYR A 102 11.69 10.84 0.10
N PRO A 103 11.21 11.78 -0.72
CA PRO A 103 10.28 11.46 -1.78
C PRO A 103 10.79 10.31 -2.65
N GLY A 104 9.93 9.32 -2.85
CA GLY A 104 10.18 8.21 -3.74
C GLY A 104 9.76 8.52 -5.18
N ASN A 105 9.38 7.49 -5.92
CA ASN A 105 8.79 7.72 -7.24
C ASN A 105 7.32 8.14 -7.12
N HIS A 106 6.81 8.86 -8.11
CA HIS A 106 5.42 9.33 -8.14
C HIS A 106 4.41 8.23 -8.52
N TYR A 107 4.87 7.07 -8.91
CA TYR A 107 4.02 6.02 -9.48
C TYR A 107 2.91 5.59 -8.51
N TYR A 108 3.27 5.13 -7.33
CA TYR A 108 2.30 4.54 -6.40
C TYR A 108 1.35 5.56 -5.75
N PRO A 109 1.76 6.77 -5.30
CA PRO A 109 0.80 7.72 -4.76
C PRO A 109 -0.17 8.25 -5.83
N VAL A 110 0.29 8.40 -7.09
CA VAL A 110 -0.58 8.77 -8.21
C VAL A 110 -1.61 7.68 -8.51
N ILE A 111 -1.27 6.41 -8.38
CA ILE A 111 -2.25 5.32 -8.54
C ILE A 111 -3.39 5.49 -7.53
N ALA A 112 -3.09 5.61 -6.24
CA ALA A 112 -4.12 5.74 -5.21
C ALA A 112 -5.02 6.96 -5.45
N SER A 113 -4.43 8.13 -5.70
CA SER A 113 -5.19 9.36 -5.97
C SER A 113 -6.02 9.28 -7.25
N THR A 114 -5.52 8.59 -8.28
CA THR A 114 -6.26 8.39 -9.55
C THR A 114 -7.46 7.47 -9.34
N LEU A 115 -7.26 6.35 -8.66
CA LEU A 115 -8.35 5.40 -8.37
C LEU A 115 -9.42 6.03 -7.49
N ALA A 116 -9.02 6.82 -6.49
CA ALA A 116 -9.95 7.57 -5.65
C ALA A 116 -10.85 8.50 -6.48
N LYS A 117 -10.28 9.21 -7.44
CA LYS A 117 -11.03 10.12 -8.33
C LYS A 117 -11.89 9.40 -9.36
N GLN A 118 -11.45 8.23 -9.84
CA GLN A 118 -12.18 7.49 -10.86
C GLN A 118 -13.37 6.68 -10.31
N PHE A 119 -13.24 6.14 -9.12
CA PHE A 119 -14.20 5.18 -8.58
C PHE A 119 -14.94 5.65 -7.33
N TYR A 120 -14.44 6.71 -6.68
CA TYR A 120 -14.96 7.20 -5.39
C TYR A 120 -14.96 8.73 -5.33
N ASP A 121 -15.09 9.28 -4.12
CA ASP A 121 -15.21 10.73 -3.87
C ASP A 121 -13.89 11.51 -3.98
N GLY A 122 -12.83 10.88 -4.44
CA GLY A 122 -11.51 11.51 -4.63
C GLY A 122 -10.65 11.54 -3.37
N GLU A 123 -11.08 10.88 -2.29
CA GLU A 123 -10.30 10.79 -1.05
C GLU A 123 -9.27 9.67 -1.13
N SER A 124 -8.02 10.01 -0.92
CA SER A 124 -6.89 9.09 -0.92
C SER A 124 -6.00 9.32 0.29
N LEU A 125 -5.33 8.28 0.76
CA LEU A 125 -4.57 8.30 2.00
C LEU A 125 -3.14 7.80 1.77
N ALA A 126 -2.18 8.33 2.56
CA ALA A 126 -0.87 7.72 2.71
C ALA A 126 -0.59 7.42 4.19
N GLU A 127 -0.13 6.21 4.48
CA GLU A 127 0.64 5.95 5.69
C GLU A 127 2.04 6.49 5.44
N ALA A 128 2.41 7.54 6.17
CA ALA A 128 3.56 8.36 5.80
C ALA A 128 4.68 8.31 6.83
N LEU A 129 5.92 8.34 6.34
CA LEU A 129 7.14 8.57 7.12
C LEU A 129 7.53 7.44 8.10
N GLY A 130 6.94 6.26 7.98
CA GLY A 130 7.45 5.08 8.67
C GLY A 130 8.90 4.81 8.28
N GLY A 131 9.74 4.43 9.23
CA GLY A 131 11.15 4.20 8.95
C GLY A 131 11.97 5.44 8.60
N SER A 132 11.43 6.64 8.73
CA SER A 132 12.11 7.89 8.39
C SER A 132 13.33 8.18 9.27
N GLY A 133 13.37 7.58 10.45
CA GLY A 133 14.50 7.70 11.39
C GLY A 133 14.53 9.02 12.14
N TRP A 134 15.36 9.04 13.18
CA TRP A 134 15.51 10.17 14.10
C TRP A 134 16.15 11.42 13.46
N GLY A 135 16.76 11.26 12.30
CA GLY A 135 17.42 12.35 11.57
C GLY A 135 16.50 13.05 10.55
N LEU A 136 15.20 12.80 10.56
CA LEU A 136 14.27 13.53 9.71
C LEU A 136 14.26 15.01 10.12
N SER A 137 14.62 15.89 9.18
CA SER A 137 14.57 17.34 9.39
C SER A 137 13.17 17.90 9.09
N PRO A 138 12.82 19.07 9.63
CA PRO A 138 11.59 19.75 9.26
C PRO A 138 11.44 20.00 7.75
N GLU A 139 12.55 20.37 7.09
CA GLU A 139 12.59 20.56 5.64
C GLU A 139 12.28 19.26 4.88
N ASN A 140 12.86 18.14 5.31
CA ASN A 140 12.56 16.85 4.69
C ASN A 140 11.11 16.43 4.92
N LEU A 141 10.53 16.75 6.08
CA LEU A 141 9.11 16.53 6.35
C LEU A 141 8.23 17.33 5.38
N GLU A 142 8.51 18.63 5.24
CA GLU A 142 7.78 19.51 4.34
C GLU A 142 7.86 19.02 2.90
N ASN A 143 9.05 18.76 2.39
CA ASN A 143 9.27 18.21 1.06
C ASN A 143 8.52 16.89 0.83
N TYR A 144 8.46 16.04 1.85
CA TYR A 144 7.76 14.76 1.75
C TYR A 144 6.24 14.93 1.69
N VAL A 145 5.70 15.80 2.53
CA VAL A 145 4.27 16.13 2.54
C VAL A 145 3.86 16.79 1.21
N ASP A 146 4.66 17.73 0.72
CA ASP A 146 4.42 18.41 -0.56
C ASP A 146 4.46 17.42 -1.74
N TRP A 147 5.38 16.47 -1.72
CA TRP A 147 5.44 15.43 -2.73
C TRP A 147 4.18 14.55 -2.74
N LEU A 148 3.69 14.13 -1.57
CA LEU A 148 2.45 13.35 -1.46
C LEU A 148 1.24 14.17 -1.91
N ALA A 149 1.14 15.42 -1.43
CA ALA A 149 0.05 16.32 -1.81
C ALA A 149 0.08 16.62 -3.33
N GLY A 150 1.26 16.89 -3.89
CA GLY A 150 1.46 17.09 -5.34
C GLY A 150 1.12 15.84 -6.17
N SER A 151 1.22 14.65 -5.59
CA SER A 151 0.79 13.37 -6.18
C SER A 151 -0.73 13.13 -6.03
N GLY A 152 -1.46 14.04 -5.37
CA GLY A 152 -2.90 14.01 -5.22
C GLY A 152 -3.39 13.27 -3.96
N ILE A 153 -2.50 12.91 -3.04
CA ILE A 153 -2.86 12.40 -1.72
C ILE A 153 -3.40 13.56 -0.88
N ASN A 154 -4.56 13.38 -0.28
CA ASN A 154 -5.24 14.43 0.50
C ASN A 154 -5.50 14.07 1.97
N ASN A 155 -5.13 12.85 2.37
CA ASN A 155 -5.09 12.43 3.77
C ASN A 155 -3.74 11.76 4.08
N MET A 156 -3.18 12.08 5.23
CA MET A 156 -1.92 11.50 5.67
C MET A 156 -2.05 11.02 7.11
N VAL A 157 -1.69 9.76 7.31
CA VAL A 157 -1.54 9.16 8.64
C VAL A 157 -0.06 8.98 8.88
N PHE A 158 0.48 9.77 9.78
CA PHE A 158 1.89 9.61 10.13
C PHE A 158 2.09 8.31 10.90
N HIS A 159 3.03 7.51 10.40
CA HIS A 159 3.34 6.23 10.99
C HIS A 159 3.70 6.38 12.46
N LEU A 160 2.98 5.67 13.26
CA LEU A 160 3.15 5.32 14.67
C LEU A 160 3.77 6.40 15.59
N TRP A 161 2.96 6.96 16.47
CA TRP A 161 3.44 7.65 17.66
C TRP A 161 3.85 6.63 18.73
N GLN A 162 5.11 6.61 19.09
CA GLN A 162 5.60 5.68 20.11
C GLN A 162 4.93 5.93 21.46
N TYR A 163 4.36 4.89 22.03
CA TYR A 163 3.73 4.94 23.35
C TYR A 163 4.72 5.39 24.44
N ASN A 164 5.94 4.89 24.38
CA ASN A 164 7.01 5.19 25.32
C ASN A 164 8.37 5.16 24.62
N ARG A 165 9.28 6.02 25.05
CA ARG A 165 10.66 6.10 24.51
C ARG A 165 11.73 5.65 25.52
N SER A 166 11.32 5.18 26.70
CA SER A 166 12.26 4.81 27.76
C SER A 166 13.06 3.54 27.49
N SER A 167 12.59 2.69 26.59
CA SER A 167 13.18 1.39 26.29
C SER A 167 13.20 1.11 24.79
N ALA A 168 14.22 0.41 24.33
CA ALA A 168 14.32 -0.06 22.95
C ALA A 168 13.21 -1.04 22.57
N SER A 169 12.68 -1.80 23.53
CA SER A 169 11.62 -2.79 23.31
C SER A 169 10.24 -2.19 22.98
N VAL A 170 10.04 -0.90 23.25
CA VAL A 170 8.80 -0.17 22.95
C VAL A 170 8.96 0.84 21.82
N ARG A 171 10.10 0.82 21.15
CA ARG A 171 10.38 1.63 19.97
C ARG A 171 10.14 0.81 18.73
N ASP A 172 9.51 1.44 17.75
CA ASP A 172 9.40 0.85 16.44
C ASP A 172 10.75 0.74 15.74
N TRP A 173 10.90 -0.23 14.87
CA TRP A 173 12.08 -0.39 14.04
C TRP A 173 11.66 -0.57 12.57
N PRO A 174 12.21 0.22 11.66
CA PRO A 174 13.11 1.37 11.85
C PRO A 174 12.41 2.53 12.56
N PRO A 175 13.17 3.41 13.28
CA PRO A 175 12.57 4.46 14.08
C PRO A 175 11.74 5.42 13.23
N ASN A 176 10.63 5.85 13.81
CA ASN A 176 9.69 6.82 13.23
C ASN A 176 10.20 8.24 13.28
N ILE A 177 9.29 9.14 12.85
CA ILE A 177 9.44 10.57 12.97
C ILE A 177 9.87 10.93 14.41
N PRO A 178 10.92 11.72 14.56
CA PRO A 178 11.31 12.22 15.87
C PRO A 178 10.38 13.34 16.32
N MET A 179 9.10 13.06 16.48
CA MET A 179 8.11 13.99 17.05
C MET A 179 8.42 14.25 18.53
N GLY A 180 9.65 14.59 18.79
CA GLY A 180 10.18 14.83 20.13
C GLY A 180 9.90 16.21 20.64
N LEU A 181 10.13 16.39 21.94
CA LEU A 181 10.11 17.66 22.66
C LEU A 181 10.87 18.81 21.96
N THR A 182 11.88 18.49 21.16
CA THR A 182 12.66 19.47 20.39
C THR A 182 11.87 20.13 19.29
N TRP A 183 11.07 19.40 18.56
CA TRP A 183 10.24 19.95 17.46
C TRP A 183 9.05 20.74 18.01
N ARG A 184 8.47 20.30 19.12
CA ARG A 184 7.43 21.08 19.83
C ARG A 184 7.98 22.40 20.38
N LYS A 185 9.21 22.41 20.88
CA LYS A 185 9.84 23.61 21.41
C LYS A 185 10.26 24.59 20.32
N SER A 186 10.55 24.12 19.11
CA SER A 186 10.90 24.96 17.97
C SER A 186 9.70 25.54 17.22
N GLY A 187 8.47 25.19 17.60
CA GLY A 187 7.26 25.68 16.95
C GLY A 187 7.01 25.12 15.55
N VAL A 188 7.82 24.14 15.12
CA VAL A 188 7.74 23.56 13.77
C VAL A 188 6.52 22.67 13.57
N ILE A 189 5.97 22.11 14.65
CA ILE A 189 4.73 21.31 14.59
C ILE A 189 3.68 21.99 15.46
N SER A 190 2.68 22.57 14.80
CA SER A 190 1.46 23.03 15.47
C SER A 190 0.63 21.83 15.94
N PRO A 191 -0.05 21.92 17.09
CA PRO A 191 -1.05 20.94 17.49
C PRO A 191 -2.11 20.65 16.42
N ALA A 192 -2.35 21.57 15.50
CA ALA A 192 -3.27 21.39 14.37
C ALA A 192 -2.76 20.45 13.27
N MET A 193 -1.50 20.05 13.27
CA MET A 193 -0.94 19.06 12.34
C MET A 193 -1.07 17.61 12.87
N ILE A 194 -1.65 17.42 14.06
CA ILE A 194 -1.71 16.12 14.76
C ILE A 194 -3.14 15.54 14.76
N TYR A 195 -4.12 16.25 14.19
CA TYR A 195 -5.52 15.82 14.12
C TYR A 195 -5.99 15.66 12.68
#